data_1e4d201cae59c0afced7e079b837da9d
#
_entry.id   1e4d201cae59c0afced7e079b837da9d
#
_cell.length_a   1.000
_cell.length_b   1.000
_cell.length_c   1.000
_cell.angle_alpha   90.00
_cell.angle_beta   90.00
_cell.angle_gamma   90.00
#
_symmetry.space_group_name_H-M   'P 1'
#
loop_
_entity.id
_entity.type
_entity.pdbx_description
1 polymer ?
#
loop_
_entity_poly.entity_id
_entity_poly.type
_entity_poly.pdbx_seq_one_letter_code
_entity_poly.pdbx_strand_id
1 'polypeptide(L)'
;LRFMLKSEGLPYEFLHLPSIKHEKKLPTVLSKEEVWRLLKSCQLLKHKILIGLLYGCGLRCGEVRAVRLQDMDFDRLQLKVVQGKGKKDRYVPLSKHLIRGLKTYIDAEKPETYLFNGQPVGRAGGDFDSRYSARGVQWAVKQACKAAGITKDVCVNTLRHTFATHLLEDGLDIISLKNL
;
A
#
# COMPACT_ATOMS: atom_id res chain seq x y z
N LEU A 1 -10.91 -26.33 4.02
CA LEU A 1 -11.44 -27.63 4.43
C LEU A 1 -11.11 -27.92 5.90
N ARG A 2 -9.81 -27.90 6.35
CA ARG A 2 -9.43 -28.10 7.77
C ARG A 2 -10.18 -27.19 8.74
N PHE A 3 -10.34 -25.92 8.39
CA PHE A 3 -11.07 -24.95 9.23
C PHE A 3 -12.56 -25.34 9.36
N MET A 4 -13.19 -25.72 8.26
CA MET A 4 -14.60 -26.15 8.26
C MET A 4 -14.79 -27.41 9.10
N LEU A 5 -13.93 -28.41 8.94
CA LEU A 5 -14.04 -29.65 9.73
C LEU A 5 -13.83 -29.40 11.23
N LYS A 6 -12.91 -28.48 11.57
CA LYS A 6 -12.69 -28.05 12.96
C LYS A 6 -13.92 -27.34 13.54
N SER A 7 -14.60 -26.48 12.76
CA SER A 7 -15.80 -25.78 13.21
C SER A 7 -16.98 -26.71 13.42
N GLU A 8 -17.04 -27.83 12.67
CA GLU A 8 -18.09 -28.86 12.77
C GLU A 8 -17.74 -29.97 13.77
N GLY A 9 -16.62 -29.85 14.49
CA GLY A 9 -16.17 -30.88 15.44
C GLY A 9 -15.79 -32.21 14.82
N LEU A 10 -15.55 -32.26 13.51
CA LEU A 10 -15.18 -33.48 12.78
C LEU A 10 -13.66 -33.74 12.85
N PRO A 11 -13.21 -35.01 12.89
CA PRO A 11 -11.81 -35.35 12.92
C PRO A 11 -11.11 -34.90 11.62
N TYR A 12 -10.10 -34.04 11.74
CA TYR A 12 -9.35 -33.49 10.60
C TYR A 12 -7.87 -33.85 10.61
N GLU A 13 -7.42 -34.56 11.64
CA GLU A 13 -5.99 -34.90 11.87
C GLU A 13 -5.43 -35.80 10.78
N PHE A 14 -6.28 -36.64 10.17
CA PHE A 14 -5.93 -37.56 9.08
C PHE A 14 -5.91 -36.90 7.68
N LEU A 15 -6.29 -35.63 7.57
CA LEU A 15 -6.32 -34.93 6.29
C LEU A 15 -4.89 -34.47 5.90
N HIS A 16 -4.20 -35.31 5.16
CA HIS A 16 -2.95 -34.96 4.47
C HIS A 16 -3.27 -34.23 3.16
N LEU A 17 -3.51 -32.90 3.24
CA LEU A 17 -3.66 -32.09 2.04
C LEU A 17 -2.30 -31.92 1.37
N PRO A 18 -2.17 -32.27 0.09
CA PRO A 18 -0.92 -32.06 -0.63
C PRO A 18 -0.58 -30.56 -0.63
N SER A 19 0.61 -30.23 -0.20
CA SER A 19 1.14 -28.87 -0.32
C SER A 19 1.46 -28.60 -1.79
N ILE A 20 0.66 -27.75 -2.42
CA ILE A 20 0.96 -27.27 -3.77
C ILE A 20 2.21 -26.38 -3.66
N LYS A 21 3.35 -26.89 -4.11
CA LYS A 21 4.57 -26.10 -4.23
C LYS A 21 4.36 -25.09 -5.38
N HIS A 22 4.06 -23.86 -5.05
CA HIS A 22 4.12 -22.77 -6.02
C HIS A 22 5.58 -22.45 -6.34
N GLU A 23 5.93 -22.39 -7.61
CA GLU A 23 7.23 -21.86 -8.03
C GLU A 23 7.43 -20.47 -7.43
N LYS A 24 8.52 -20.28 -6.71
CA LYS A 24 8.90 -18.98 -6.17
C LYS A 24 9.46 -18.12 -7.31
N LYS A 25 8.59 -17.37 -7.98
CA LYS A 25 9.05 -16.36 -8.94
C LYS A 25 9.68 -15.19 -8.17
N LEU A 26 10.80 -14.70 -8.70
CA LEU A 26 11.43 -13.49 -8.16
C LEU A 26 10.44 -12.32 -8.26
N PRO A 27 10.34 -11.46 -7.23
CA PRO A 27 9.44 -10.33 -7.27
C PRO A 27 9.87 -9.34 -8.36
N THR A 28 8.88 -8.80 -9.09
CA THR A 28 9.12 -7.69 -10.01
C THR A 28 9.55 -6.46 -9.22
N VAL A 29 10.64 -5.81 -9.69
CA VAL A 29 11.16 -4.55 -9.13
C VAL A 29 11.22 -3.52 -10.27
N LEU A 30 10.86 -2.28 -9.97
CA LEU A 30 10.98 -1.14 -10.86
C LEU A 30 12.34 -0.45 -10.67
N SER A 31 12.92 0.10 -11.72
CA SER A 31 14.09 0.98 -11.59
C SER A 31 13.69 2.34 -11.01
N LYS A 32 14.67 3.13 -10.55
CA LYS A 32 14.42 4.51 -10.06
C LYS A 32 13.80 5.38 -11.16
N GLU A 33 14.22 5.21 -12.41
CA GLU A 33 13.68 5.90 -13.60
C GLU A 33 12.23 5.47 -13.90
N GLU A 34 11.91 4.19 -13.78
CA GLU A 34 10.54 3.68 -13.95
C GLU A 34 9.60 4.26 -12.88
N VAL A 35 10.04 4.30 -11.61
CA VAL A 35 9.27 4.93 -10.52
C VAL A 35 9.06 6.43 -10.80
N TRP A 36 10.08 7.12 -11.29
CA TRP A 36 9.99 8.54 -11.65
C TRP A 36 8.97 8.78 -12.76
N ARG A 37 9.01 7.96 -13.83
CA ARG A 37 8.00 8.02 -14.91
C ARG A 37 6.60 7.71 -14.38
N LEU A 38 6.47 6.70 -13.52
CA LEU A 38 5.20 6.32 -12.89
C LEU A 38 4.57 7.50 -12.14
N LEU A 39 5.35 8.17 -11.29
CA LEU A 39 4.87 9.33 -10.51
C LEU A 39 4.54 10.53 -11.40
N LYS A 40 5.29 10.75 -12.49
CA LYS A 40 5.03 11.83 -13.45
C LYS A 40 3.77 11.60 -14.28
N SER A 41 3.46 10.35 -14.61
CA SER A 41 2.31 9.99 -15.45
C SER A 41 0.96 10.07 -14.72
N CYS A 42 0.96 10.25 -13.40
CA CYS A 42 -0.28 10.38 -12.63
C CYS A 42 -0.99 11.69 -12.94
N GLN A 43 -2.16 11.61 -13.55
CA GLN A 43 -2.98 12.79 -13.88
C GLN A 43 -3.66 13.38 -12.64
N LEU A 44 -4.12 12.52 -11.71
CA LEU A 44 -4.76 12.95 -10.48
C LEU A 44 -3.75 13.05 -9.33
N LEU A 45 -3.77 14.18 -8.62
CA LEU A 45 -2.93 14.39 -7.45
C LEU A 45 -3.15 13.30 -6.39
N LYS A 46 -4.41 12.88 -6.17
CA LYS A 46 -4.78 11.75 -5.32
C LYS A 46 -3.98 10.49 -5.63
N HIS A 47 -3.91 10.10 -6.90
CA HIS A 47 -3.18 8.89 -7.32
C HIS A 47 -1.68 9.06 -7.18
N LYS A 48 -1.16 10.25 -7.47
CA LYS A 48 0.27 10.56 -7.30
C LYS A 48 0.69 10.44 -5.84
N ILE A 49 -0.08 11.00 -4.91
CA ILE A 49 0.19 10.90 -3.47
C ILE A 49 0.04 9.46 -2.98
N LEU A 50 -0.99 8.74 -3.42
CA LEU A 50 -1.22 7.35 -3.08
C LEU A 50 -0.03 6.46 -3.50
N ILE A 51 0.44 6.58 -4.73
CA ILE A 51 1.59 5.84 -5.26
C ILE A 51 2.87 6.29 -4.54
N GLY A 52 3.01 7.59 -4.26
CA GLY A 52 4.10 8.14 -3.47
C GLY A 52 4.21 7.52 -2.07
N LEU A 53 3.08 7.30 -1.39
CA LEU A 53 3.05 6.63 -0.08
C LEU A 53 3.35 5.12 -0.18
N LEU A 54 2.80 4.45 -1.20
CA LEU A 54 3.07 3.02 -1.43
C LEU A 54 4.56 2.75 -1.67
N TYR A 55 5.21 3.59 -2.48
CA TYR A 55 6.64 3.47 -2.77
C TYR A 55 7.50 4.14 -1.70
N GLY A 56 7.26 5.42 -1.35
CA GLY A 56 8.16 6.18 -0.48
C GLY A 56 8.12 5.78 1.00
N CYS A 57 7.05 5.09 1.44
CA CYS A 57 6.90 4.58 2.80
C CYS A 57 6.74 3.05 2.85
N GLY A 58 6.75 2.38 1.70
CA GLY A 58 6.58 0.94 1.60
C GLY A 58 5.26 0.42 2.17
N LEU A 59 4.17 1.20 2.10
CA LEU A 59 2.88 0.82 2.69
C LEU A 59 2.22 -0.34 1.95
N ARG A 60 1.48 -1.16 2.69
CA ARG A 60 0.57 -2.17 2.11
C ARG A 60 -0.73 -1.52 1.64
N CYS A 61 -1.45 -2.20 0.75
CA CYS A 61 -2.74 -1.72 0.24
C CYS A 61 -3.73 -1.36 1.37
N GLY A 62 -3.86 -2.21 2.38
CA GLY A 62 -4.73 -1.94 3.54
C GLY A 62 -4.24 -0.77 4.39
N GLU A 63 -2.93 -0.63 4.56
CA GLU A 63 -2.32 0.43 5.35
C GLU A 63 -2.53 1.80 4.68
N VAL A 64 -2.25 1.94 3.37
CA VAL A 64 -2.44 3.22 2.67
C VAL A 64 -3.91 3.67 2.65
N ARG A 65 -4.85 2.72 2.59
CA ARG A 65 -6.29 3.02 2.69
C ARG A 65 -6.72 3.50 4.07
N ALA A 66 -6.03 3.04 5.11
CA ALA A 66 -6.35 3.34 6.51
C ALA A 66 -5.62 4.57 7.06
N VAL A 67 -4.78 5.24 6.26
CA VAL A 67 -4.07 6.47 6.69
C VAL A 67 -5.09 7.54 7.06
N ARG A 68 -4.96 8.08 8.27
CA ARG A 68 -5.77 9.19 8.78
C ARG A 68 -4.95 10.47 8.82
N LEU A 69 -5.63 11.61 8.81
CA LEU A 69 -4.96 12.92 8.94
C LEU A 69 -4.18 13.04 10.25
N GLN A 70 -4.75 12.57 11.35
CA GLN A 70 -4.13 12.59 12.69
C GLN A 70 -2.88 11.71 12.82
N ASP A 71 -2.66 10.77 11.89
CA ASP A 71 -1.51 9.87 11.93
C ASP A 71 -0.27 10.50 11.28
N MET A 72 -0.39 11.70 10.70
CA MET A 72 0.71 12.42 10.04
C MET A 72 1.34 13.45 10.97
N ASP A 73 2.63 13.27 11.25
CA ASP A 73 3.45 14.24 11.98
C ASP A 73 4.37 14.95 10.98
N PHE A 74 3.95 16.14 10.55
CA PHE A 74 4.69 16.92 9.57
C PHE A 74 5.94 17.59 10.14
N ASP A 75 6.00 17.79 11.46
CA ASP A 75 7.14 18.40 12.14
C ASP A 75 8.28 17.38 12.28
N ARG A 76 7.92 16.15 12.67
CA ARG A 76 8.87 15.04 12.76
C ARG A 76 9.08 14.31 11.44
N LEU A 77 8.39 14.71 10.37
CA LEU A 77 8.45 14.08 9.05
C LEU A 77 8.14 12.58 9.10
N GLN A 78 7.09 12.20 9.84
CA GLN A 78 6.72 10.81 10.08
C GLN A 78 5.24 10.54 9.85
N LEU A 79 4.94 9.30 9.48
CA LEU A 79 3.58 8.77 9.41
C LEU A 79 3.46 7.59 10.36
N LYS A 80 2.48 7.61 11.24
CA LYS A 80 2.11 6.47 12.08
C LYS A 80 1.25 5.50 11.29
N VAL A 81 1.73 4.27 11.10
CA VAL A 81 0.96 3.18 10.51
C VAL A 81 0.33 2.38 11.64
N VAL A 82 -0.99 2.51 11.79
CA VAL A 82 -1.75 1.86 12.86
C VAL A 82 -2.14 0.45 12.44
N GLN A 83 -2.02 -0.51 13.36
CA GLN A 83 -2.41 -1.92 13.18
C GLN A 83 -1.86 -2.57 11.89
N GLY A 84 -0.58 -2.39 11.63
CA GLY A 84 0.13 -3.07 10.57
C GLY A 84 0.10 -4.61 10.71
N LYS A 85 0.97 -5.33 10.00
CA LYS A 85 1.07 -6.78 10.09
C LYS A 85 1.33 -7.21 11.55
N GLY A 86 0.45 -8.05 12.11
CA GLY A 86 0.52 -8.50 13.51
C GLY A 86 -0.04 -7.50 14.53
N LYS A 87 -0.90 -6.56 14.11
CA LYS A 87 -1.53 -5.52 14.95
C LYS A 87 -0.53 -4.62 15.71
N LYS A 88 0.68 -4.44 15.15
CA LYS A 88 1.70 -3.55 15.73
C LYS A 88 1.72 -2.21 14.98
N ASP A 89 1.78 -1.13 15.74
CA ASP A 89 1.99 0.20 15.19
C ASP A 89 3.47 0.40 14.85
N ARG A 90 3.73 1.19 13.80
CA ARG A 90 5.09 1.62 13.46
C ARG A 90 5.07 3.02 12.86
N TYR A 91 6.21 3.70 12.95
CA TYR A 91 6.44 4.97 12.27
C TYR A 91 7.24 4.73 11.00
N VAL A 92 6.87 5.44 9.94
CA VAL A 92 7.62 5.46 8.67
C VAL A 92 7.97 6.89 8.32
N PRO A 93 9.18 7.14 7.77
CA PRO A 93 9.60 8.50 7.43
C PRO A 93 8.84 9.01 6.20
N LEU A 94 8.56 10.32 6.20
CA LEU A 94 8.00 11.06 5.07
C LEU A 94 9.08 11.94 4.45
N SER A 95 9.35 11.77 3.16
CA SER A 95 10.28 12.67 2.46
C SER A 95 9.69 14.08 2.35
N LYS A 96 10.56 15.10 2.33
CA LYS A 96 10.13 16.51 2.16
C LYS A 96 9.32 16.72 0.88
N HIS A 97 9.60 15.98 -0.19
CA HIS A 97 8.82 16.04 -1.43
C HIS A 97 7.41 15.48 -1.26
N LEU A 98 7.30 14.35 -0.55
CA LEU A 98 6.00 13.73 -0.28
C LEU A 98 5.14 14.62 0.64
N ILE A 99 5.76 15.24 1.65
CA ILE A 99 5.07 16.19 2.55
C ILE A 99 4.51 17.39 1.78
N ARG A 100 5.28 17.99 0.87
CA ARG A 100 4.76 19.08 0.04
C ARG A 100 3.54 18.65 -0.77
N GLY A 101 3.63 17.48 -1.41
CA GLY A 101 2.50 16.94 -2.15
C GLY A 101 1.29 16.62 -1.26
N LEU A 102 1.52 16.05 -0.06
CA LEU A 102 0.46 15.78 0.92
C LEU A 102 -0.25 17.06 1.36
N LYS A 103 0.48 18.12 1.70
CA LYS A 103 -0.11 19.42 2.06
C LYS A 103 -0.96 19.97 0.93
N THR A 104 -0.43 20.01 -0.30
CA THR A 104 -1.19 20.45 -1.49
C THR A 104 -2.46 19.62 -1.70
N TYR A 105 -2.36 18.29 -1.51
CA TYR A 105 -3.51 17.39 -1.66
C TYR A 105 -4.56 17.63 -0.58
N ILE A 106 -4.16 17.77 0.69
CA ILE A 106 -5.04 18.02 1.83
C ILE A 106 -5.76 19.35 1.66
N ASP A 107 -5.04 20.39 1.24
CA ASP A 107 -5.62 21.73 1.02
C ASP A 107 -6.64 21.74 -0.13
N ALA A 108 -6.40 20.94 -1.19
CA ALA A 108 -7.29 20.88 -2.35
C ALA A 108 -8.52 19.99 -2.09
N GLU A 109 -8.35 18.81 -1.52
CA GLU A 109 -9.42 17.80 -1.39
C GLU A 109 -10.14 17.85 -0.03
N LYS A 110 -9.53 18.52 0.97
CA LYS A 110 -10.06 18.69 2.34
C LYS A 110 -10.63 17.40 2.93
N PRO A 111 -9.85 16.31 2.97
CA PRO A 111 -10.33 15.05 3.52
C PRO A 111 -10.64 15.21 5.02
N GLU A 112 -11.71 14.57 5.51
CA GLU A 112 -12.17 14.73 6.90
C GLU A 112 -11.47 13.76 7.86
N THR A 113 -11.52 12.46 7.60
CA THR A 113 -11.00 11.42 8.51
C THR A 113 -9.84 10.66 7.88
N TYR A 114 -10.11 10.02 6.75
CA TYR A 114 -9.09 9.27 6.02
C TYR A 114 -8.47 10.14 4.94
N LEU A 115 -7.16 9.98 4.73
CA LEU A 115 -6.45 10.73 3.69
C LEU A 115 -7.07 10.50 2.30
N PHE A 116 -7.50 9.27 2.03
CA PHE A 116 -8.13 8.89 0.76
C PHE A 116 -9.55 8.43 0.99
N ASN A 117 -10.50 9.30 0.73
CA ASN A 117 -11.92 8.97 0.79
C ASN A 117 -12.37 8.20 -0.45
N GLY A 118 -13.21 7.18 -0.22
CA GLY A 118 -13.99 6.50 -1.25
C GLY A 118 -15.28 7.26 -1.53
N GLN A 119 -15.85 7.05 -2.71
CA GLN A 119 -17.22 7.49 -2.98
C GLN A 119 -18.21 6.43 -2.49
N PRO A 120 -19.35 6.83 -1.91
CA PRO A 120 -20.43 5.91 -1.59
C PRO A 120 -20.95 5.29 -2.88
N VAL A 121 -20.65 4.01 -3.10
CA VAL A 121 -21.25 3.25 -4.20
C VAL A 121 -22.50 2.60 -3.63
N GLY A 122 -23.63 3.17 -4.01
CA GLY A 122 -25.01 2.83 -3.70
C GLY A 122 -25.30 1.45 -3.10
N ARG A 123 -25.61 1.45 -1.80
CA ARG A 123 -26.68 0.68 -1.17
C ARG A 123 -27.14 1.51 0.03
N ALA A 124 -28.35 2.02 -0.03
CA ALA A 124 -28.99 2.61 1.12
C ALA A 124 -29.06 1.55 2.23
N GLY A 125 -28.45 1.82 3.41
CA GLY A 125 -28.66 1.05 4.63
C GLY A 125 -27.55 0.13 5.12
N GLY A 126 -26.31 0.20 4.60
CA GLY A 126 -25.19 -0.60 5.12
C GLY A 126 -24.06 0.29 5.69
N ASP A 127 -23.28 -0.26 6.62
CA ASP A 127 -22.03 0.36 7.11
C ASP A 127 -21.13 0.69 5.93
N PHE A 128 -21.02 1.97 5.60
CA PHE A 128 -20.24 2.44 4.46
C PHE A 128 -18.76 2.60 4.87
N ASP A 129 -17.88 1.80 4.25
CA ASP A 129 -16.44 2.02 4.37
C ASP A 129 -16.05 3.29 3.60
N SER A 130 -15.90 4.41 4.30
CA SER A 130 -15.52 5.70 3.72
C SER A 130 -14.08 5.75 3.16
N ARG A 131 -13.30 4.68 3.32
CA ARG A 131 -11.95 4.57 2.79
C ARG A 131 -11.96 4.30 1.29
N TYR A 132 -10.96 4.80 0.59
CA TYR A 132 -10.75 4.47 -0.82
C TYR A 132 -10.66 2.96 -1.02
N SER A 133 -11.36 2.41 -2.02
CA SER A 133 -11.47 0.96 -2.19
C SER A 133 -10.14 0.30 -2.57
N ALA A 134 -9.92 -0.96 -2.16
CA ALA A 134 -8.72 -1.70 -2.57
C ALA A 134 -8.63 -1.86 -4.11
N ARG A 135 -9.78 -2.02 -4.79
CA ARG A 135 -9.85 -2.03 -6.27
C ARG A 135 -9.43 -0.69 -6.85
N GLY A 136 -9.84 0.43 -6.22
CA GLY A 136 -9.44 1.78 -6.64
C GLY A 136 -7.93 1.98 -6.54
N VAL A 137 -7.30 1.52 -5.44
CA VAL A 137 -5.85 1.55 -5.27
C VAL A 137 -5.14 0.75 -6.38
N GLN A 138 -5.59 -0.48 -6.64
CA GLN A 138 -5.02 -1.34 -7.70
C GLN A 138 -5.21 -0.72 -9.08
N TRP A 139 -6.39 -0.16 -9.33
CA TRP A 139 -6.70 0.52 -10.59
C TRP A 139 -5.81 1.74 -10.81
N ALA A 140 -5.61 2.58 -9.77
CA ALA A 140 -4.73 3.75 -9.84
C ALA A 140 -3.29 3.36 -10.22
N VAL A 141 -2.74 2.30 -9.60
CA VAL A 141 -1.40 1.79 -9.94
C VAL A 141 -1.35 1.30 -11.40
N LYS A 142 -2.34 0.50 -11.84
CA LYS A 142 -2.39 0.00 -13.21
C LYS A 142 -2.50 1.11 -14.26
N GLN A 143 -3.34 2.12 -14.01
CA GLN A 143 -3.48 3.27 -14.92
C GLN A 143 -2.19 4.08 -15.01
N ALA A 144 -1.52 4.32 -13.88
CA ALA A 144 -0.24 5.02 -13.86
C ALA A 144 0.85 4.24 -14.61
N CYS A 145 0.92 2.91 -14.45
CA CYS A 145 1.86 2.06 -15.20
C CYS A 145 1.60 2.13 -16.71
N LYS A 146 0.33 2.03 -17.14
CA LYS A 146 -0.06 2.16 -18.53
C LYS A 146 0.36 3.51 -19.12
N ALA A 147 0.07 4.60 -18.40
CA ALA A 147 0.42 5.95 -18.82
C ALA A 147 1.94 6.19 -18.85
N ALA A 148 2.71 5.52 -17.97
CA ALA A 148 4.17 5.59 -17.92
C ALA A 148 4.87 4.69 -18.96
N GLY A 149 4.13 3.89 -19.74
CA GLY A 149 4.70 2.92 -20.69
C GLY A 149 5.49 1.80 -20.00
N ILE A 150 5.10 1.41 -18.78
CA ILE A 150 5.73 0.31 -18.05
C ILE A 150 5.08 -1.00 -18.44
N THR A 151 5.86 -1.91 -19.05
CA THR A 151 5.42 -3.21 -19.55
C THR A 151 5.48 -4.34 -18.51
N LYS A 152 6.21 -4.12 -17.42
CA LYS A 152 6.31 -5.06 -16.31
C LYS A 152 4.94 -5.28 -15.65
N ASP A 153 4.69 -6.49 -15.13
CA ASP A 153 3.49 -6.74 -14.32
C ASP A 153 3.67 -6.10 -12.92
N VAL A 154 3.04 -4.95 -12.76
CA VAL A 154 3.13 -4.13 -11.54
C VAL A 154 1.82 -4.19 -10.78
N CYS A 155 1.91 -4.58 -9.52
CA CYS A 155 0.82 -4.51 -8.56
C CYS A 155 1.21 -3.61 -7.36
N VAL A 156 0.28 -3.41 -6.44
CA VAL A 156 0.54 -2.59 -5.24
C VAL A 156 1.74 -3.11 -4.43
N ASN A 157 1.88 -4.44 -4.31
CA ASN A 157 3.00 -5.04 -3.59
C ASN A 157 4.34 -4.85 -4.32
N THR A 158 4.34 -4.73 -5.66
CA THR A 158 5.54 -4.44 -6.44
C THR A 158 6.19 -3.13 -5.98
N LEU A 159 5.39 -2.08 -5.70
CA LEU A 159 5.91 -0.80 -5.21
C LEU A 159 6.60 -0.93 -3.85
N ARG A 160 6.04 -1.75 -2.96
CA ARG A 160 6.67 -2.05 -1.67
C ARG A 160 7.95 -2.88 -1.83
N HIS A 161 7.97 -3.87 -2.73
CA HIS A 161 9.19 -4.63 -3.04
C HIS A 161 10.26 -3.72 -3.63
N THR A 162 9.88 -2.83 -4.56
CA THR A 162 10.76 -1.83 -5.14
C THR A 162 11.35 -0.90 -4.07
N PHE A 163 10.52 -0.40 -3.15
CA PHE A 163 11.00 0.40 -2.01
C PHE A 163 12.05 -0.35 -1.18
N ALA A 164 11.74 -1.60 -0.79
CA ALA A 164 12.67 -2.40 0.01
C ALA A 164 13.99 -2.67 -0.72
N THR A 165 13.93 -2.98 -2.02
CA THR A 165 15.12 -3.23 -2.84
C THR A 165 15.97 -1.97 -2.96
N HIS A 166 15.36 -0.81 -3.27
CA HIS A 166 16.10 0.45 -3.39
C HIS A 166 16.74 0.88 -2.08
N LEU A 167 16.09 0.65 -0.92
CA LEU A 167 16.71 0.93 0.37
C LEU A 167 17.94 0.07 0.63
N LEU A 168 17.90 -1.22 0.25
CA LEU A 168 19.07 -2.11 0.35
C LEU A 168 20.19 -1.67 -0.59
N GLU A 169 19.87 -1.29 -1.82
CA GLU A 169 20.82 -0.75 -2.80
C GLU A 169 21.46 0.55 -2.33
N ASP A 170 20.70 1.38 -1.60
CA ASP A 170 21.16 2.63 -1.00
C ASP A 170 21.92 2.40 0.34
N GLY A 171 22.17 1.13 0.74
CA GLY A 171 23.00 0.75 1.88
C GLY A 171 22.27 0.53 3.20
N LEU A 172 20.94 0.50 3.23
CA LEU A 172 20.20 0.15 4.45
C LEU A 172 20.40 -1.34 4.77
N ASP A 173 20.72 -1.66 6.02
CA ASP A 173 20.85 -3.05 6.45
C ASP A 173 19.49 -3.79 6.53
N ILE A 174 19.54 -5.13 6.40
CA ILE A 174 18.34 -5.97 6.38
C ILE A 174 17.58 -5.95 7.72
N ILE A 175 18.27 -5.74 8.83
CA ILE A 175 17.66 -5.72 10.16
C ILE A 175 16.80 -4.47 10.30
N SER A 176 17.34 -3.31 9.91
CA SER A 176 16.61 -2.05 9.86
C SER A 176 15.41 -2.10 8.92
N LEU A 177 15.56 -2.75 7.75
CA LEU A 177 14.45 -2.94 6.80
C LEU A 177 13.32 -3.80 7.36
N LYS A 178 13.62 -4.79 8.21
CA LYS A 178 12.61 -5.64 8.86
C LYS A 178 11.68 -4.87 9.79
N ASN A 179 12.13 -3.77 10.34
CA ASN A 179 11.41 -2.93 11.29
C ASN A 179 10.51 -1.88 10.62
N LEU A 180 10.66 -1.72 9.29
CA LEU A 180 9.80 -0.88 8.43
C LEU A 180 8.62 -1.70 7.87
#